data_c8a58b6001d77b0cbf08a3e5684a22d0
#
_entry.id   c8a58b6001d77b0cbf08a3e5684a22d0
#
_cell.length_a   1.000
_cell.length_b   1.000
_cell.length_c   1.000
_cell.angle_alpha   90.00
_cell.angle_beta   90.00
_cell.angle_gamma   90.00
#
_symmetry.space_group_name_H-M   'P 1'
#
loop_
_entity.id
_entity.type
_entity.pdbx_description
1 polymer ?
#
loop_
_entity_poly.entity_id
_entity_poly.type
_entity_poly.pdbx_seq_one_letter_code
_entity_poly.pdbx_strand_id
1 'polypeptide(L)'
;MTAQLAPAVRGLLSSSVLSWLDKPPLGPFIDGSWRTARSDTLIDVIDPGTGLPVTAYAASSAEDVADAVAAARTAFDDGRWSEQDPEVREQTLRHLADLLEQDADVVAQLEALDTGKPLAEARLDIEEAIAVLRYYAGWATKVEGTVIPAPRRFVATSTREAIGVCAAITPWNYPLPILMYKLAPALAFGNTFVAKPSEQTVLSTAYFAQLCATAGIPDGVVNLVPGAGATGAALTATQGIDKIAFTGSTRTGQAVMRAAADTLTKVSLELGGKSPQLVFSDADLDAAIDGVMGGIWTNAGQVCVAGSRLIIDRRIHDEFVAELVSRTRRLNLGHGLAPATNLGPLVSAAQRDRVVSLVDQAVAAGAHVEITSELPDDRGFFVAPTVVTGARPGQSIEQEEVFGPVLTVLPFDDEDHALQLANGTDYGLASAVWSGSASRVHRVSRRLRAGTVWANTYGVFHPTLPFGGVKASGFGRELGSAAVDHYTELKTTVIDL
;
A
#
# COMPACT_ATOMS: atom_id res chain seq x y z
N MET A 1 -27.47 0.31 12.18
CA MET A 1 -28.09 0.50 10.84
C MET A 1 -27.84 -0.79 10.09
N THR A 2 -28.85 -1.43 9.52
CA THR A 2 -28.66 -2.58 8.62
C THR A 2 -27.97 -2.10 7.35
N ALA A 3 -27.00 -2.87 6.86
CA ALA A 3 -26.30 -2.56 5.62
C ALA A 3 -27.27 -2.27 4.47
N GLN A 4 -27.14 -1.09 3.84
CA GLN A 4 -28.00 -0.63 2.75
C GLN A 4 -27.46 -1.04 1.38
N LEU A 5 -26.95 -2.26 1.27
CA LEU A 5 -26.43 -2.78 0.01
C LEU A 5 -27.48 -2.76 -1.10
N ALA A 6 -27.08 -2.26 -2.27
CA ALA A 6 -27.91 -2.41 -3.47
C ALA A 6 -28.21 -3.92 -3.70
N PRO A 7 -29.48 -4.28 -4.06
CA PRO A 7 -29.85 -5.70 -4.20
C PRO A 7 -28.94 -6.50 -5.14
N ALA A 8 -28.47 -5.89 -6.22
CA ALA A 8 -27.54 -6.51 -7.18
C ALA A 8 -26.18 -6.83 -6.53
N VAL A 9 -25.63 -5.92 -5.71
CA VAL A 9 -24.37 -6.11 -4.98
C VAL A 9 -24.53 -7.15 -3.90
N ARG A 10 -25.65 -7.12 -3.16
CA ARG A 10 -25.95 -8.12 -2.12
C ARG A 10 -25.93 -9.54 -2.66
N GLY A 11 -26.38 -9.76 -3.91
CA GLY A 11 -26.36 -11.07 -4.57
C GLY A 11 -24.98 -11.58 -4.97
N LEU A 12 -23.95 -10.73 -4.94
CA LEU A 12 -22.56 -11.07 -5.26
C LEU A 12 -21.73 -11.46 -4.01
N LEU A 13 -22.25 -11.15 -2.83
CA LEU A 13 -21.56 -11.39 -1.55
C LEU A 13 -21.92 -12.72 -0.93
N SER A 14 -20.96 -13.37 -0.27
CA SER A 14 -21.18 -14.58 0.50
C SER A 14 -22.03 -14.31 1.75
N SER A 15 -22.69 -15.36 2.26
CA SER A 15 -23.46 -15.26 3.50
C SER A 15 -22.63 -14.85 4.71
N SER A 16 -21.35 -15.23 4.75
CA SER A 16 -20.39 -14.85 5.80
C SER A 16 -20.14 -13.34 5.80
N VAL A 17 -19.90 -12.76 4.63
CA VAL A 17 -19.72 -11.31 4.47
C VAL A 17 -20.97 -10.56 4.89
N LEU A 18 -22.16 -11.00 4.42
CA LEU A 18 -23.43 -10.37 4.78
C LEU A 18 -23.67 -10.42 6.29
N SER A 19 -23.43 -11.57 6.93
CA SER A 19 -23.56 -11.72 8.37
C SER A 19 -22.60 -10.83 9.16
N TRP A 20 -21.40 -10.58 8.62
CA TRP A 20 -20.42 -9.71 9.26
C TRP A 20 -20.82 -8.23 9.12
N LEU A 21 -21.32 -7.82 7.95
CA LEU A 21 -21.78 -6.44 7.68
C LEU A 21 -23.07 -6.08 8.44
N ASP A 22 -23.90 -7.06 8.80
CA ASP A 22 -25.12 -6.84 9.57
C ASP A 22 -24.87 -6.59 11.07
N LYS A 23 -23.61 -6.67 11.54
CA LYS A 23 -23.22 -6.34 12.92
C LYS A 23 -23.34 -4.83 13.20
N PRO A 24 -23.37 -4.42 14.47
CA PRO A 24 -23.34 -3.00 14.84
C PRO A 24 -22.14 -2.27 14.23
N PRO A 25 -22.24 -0.95 14.03
CA PRO A 25 -21.12 -0.15 13.54
C PRO A 25 -19.86 -0.40 14.35
N LEU A 26 -18.75 -0.61 13.62
CA LEU A 26 -17.46 -0.80 14.24
C LEU A 26 -17.02 0.50 14.94
N GLY A 27 -16.36 0.36 16.08
CA GLY A 27 -15.60 1.41 16.74
C GLY A 27 -14.12 1.06 16.76
N PRO A 28 -13.33 1.64 17.68
CA PRO A 28 -11.95 1.25 17.87
C PRO A 28 -11.83 -0.18 18.45
N PHE A 29 -10.81 -0.91 18.00
CA PHE A 29 -10.41 -2.18 18.59
C PHE A 29 -9.21 -1.92 19.49
N ILE A 30 -9.40 -1.99 20.80
CA ILE A 30 -8.40 -1.64 21.78
C ILE A 30 -8.36 -2.70 22.85
N ASP A 31 -7.15 -3.14 23.22
CA ASP A 31 -6.92 -4.08 24.31
C ASP A 31 -7.75 -5.37 24.12
N GLY A 32 -7.62 -5.96 22.93
CA GLY A 32 -8.25 -7.22 22.55
C GLY A 32 -9.76 -7.18 22.28
N SER A 33 -10.40 -6.01 22.33
CA SER A 33 -11.86 -5.92 22.19
C SER A 33 -12.35 -4.69 21.42
N TRP A 34 -13.49 -4.84 20.75
CA TRP A 34 -14.21 -3.72 20.16
C TRP A 34 -14.81 -2.84 21.24
N ARG A 35 -14.60 -1.52 21.12
CA ARG A 35 -15.14 -0.52 22.06
C ARG A 35 -16.08 0.43 21.34
N THR A 36 -17.02 0.99 22.07
CA THR A 36 -17.79 2.14 21.58
C THR A 36 -16.86 3.34 21.49
N ALA A 37 -16.79 3.97 20.31
CA ALA A 37 -16.02 5.19 20.15
C ALA A 37 -16.58 6.32 21.04
N ARG A 38 -15.71 7.18 21.54
CA ARG A 38 -16.11 8.37 22.30
C ARG A 38 -16.63 9.50 21.41
N SER A 39 -16.36 9.41 20.10
CA SER A 39 -16.87 10.34 19.11
C SER A 39 -18.23 9.89 18.61
N ASP A 40 -19.16 10.83 18.44
CA ASP A 40 -20.46 10.61 17.77
C ASP A 40 -20.35 10.66 16.24
N THR A 41 -19.15 10.89 15.69
CA THR A 41 -18.94 11.00 14.24
C THR A 41 -19.00 9.63 13.59
N LEU A 42 -20.02 9.41 12.77
CA LEU A 42 -20.11 8.23 11.90
C LEU A 42 -19.50 8.54 10.53
N ILE A 43 -18.75 7.58 9.99
CA ILE A 43 -18.18 7.63 8.65
C ILE A 43 -18.80 6.50 7.84
N ASP A 44 -19.42 6.86 6.72
CA ASP A 44 -19.99 5.90 5.78
C ASP A 44 -18.87 5.19 5.02
N VAL A 45 -18.98 3.87 4.91
CA VAL A 45 -18.21 3.06 3.96
C VAL A 45 -19.02 3.01 2.68
N ILE A 46 -18.46 3.54 1.62
CA ILE A 46 -19.14 3.65 0.31
C ILE A 46 -18.65 2.51 -0.59
N ASP A 47 -19.58 1.86 -1.27
CA ASP A 47 -19.26 0.99 -2.40
C ASP A 47 -18.92 1.85 -3.64
N PRO A 48 -17.68 1.85 -4.12
CA PRO A 48 -17.28 2.68 -5.25
C PRO A 48 -18.00 2.32 -6.57
N GLY A 49 -18.44 1.08 -6.70
CA GLY A 49 -19.13 0.59 -7.90
C GLY A 49 -20.55 1.13 -8.05
N THR A 50 -21.18 1.52 -6.94
CA THR A 50 -22.55 2.08 -6.94
C THR A 50 -22.63 3.50 -6.40
N GLY A 51 -21.58 3.99 -5.72
CA GLY A 51 -21.59 5.26 -5.00
C GLY A 51 -22.54 5.30 -3.78
N LEU A 52 -23.03 4.14 -3.33
CA LEU A 52 -23.98 4.02 -2.22
C LEU A 52 -23.28 3.53 -0.93
N PRO A 53 -23.78 3.94 0.25
CA PRO A 53 -23.23 3.44 1.51
C PRO A 53 -23.54 1.95 1.69
N VAL A 54 -22.53 1.20 2.15
CA VAL A 54 -22.61 -0.23 2.51
C VAL A 54 -22.92 -0.38 3.99
N THR A 55 -22.16 0.34 4.81
CA THR A 55 -22.26 0.38 6.26
C THR A 55 -21.65 1.69 6.76
N ALA A 56 -21.59 1.88 8.07
CA ALA A 56 -20.88 2.98 8.68
C ALA A 56 -20.11 2.49 9.91
N TYR A 57 -19.08 3.24 10.31
CA TYR A 57 -18.34 3.02 11.54
C TYR A 57 -18.18 4.32 12.32
N ALA A 58 -17.92 4.20 13.62
CA ALA A 58 -17.67 5.35 14.47
C ALA A 58 -16.18 5.73 14.42
N ALA A 59 -15.89 7.01 14.11
CA ALA A 59 -14.52 7.51 14.09
C ALA A 59 -13.92 7.55 15.51
N SER A 60 -12.67 7.09 15.66
CA SER A 60 -11.94 7.21 16.91
C SER A 60 -11.61 8.66 17.23
N SER A 61 -11.89 9.09 18.44
CA SER A 61 -11.51 10.40 18.99
C SER A 61 -10.02 10.46 19.35
N ALA A 62 -9.54 11.62 19.75
CA ALA A 62 -8.17 11.76 20.27
C ALA A 62 -7.96 10.95 21.57
N GLU A 63 -8.99 10.84 22.41
CA GLU A 63 -8.95 10.06 23.64
C GLU A 63 -8.95 8.55 23.34
N ASP A 64 -9.69 8.08 22.33
CA ASP A 64 -9.62 6.68 21.87
C ASP A 64 -8.22 6.33 21.35
N VAL A 65 -7.60 7.25 20.62
CA VAL A 65 -6.21 7.10 20.16
C VAL A 65 -5.25 7.02 21.33
N ALA A 66 -5.41 7.90 22.34
CA ALA A 66 -4.58 7.88 23.54
C ALA A 66 -4.74 6.56 24.31
N ASP A 67 -5.97 6.05 24.45
CA ASP A 67 -6.24 4.75 25.08
C ASP A 67 -5.57 3.58 24.31
N ALA A 68 -5.61 3.61 22.98
CA ALA A 68 -4.98 2.59 22.15
C ALA A 68 -3.44 2.58 22.30
N VAL A 69 -2.84 3.78 22.32
CA VAL A 69 -1.39 3.93 22.55
C VAL A 69 -1.01 3.51 23.96
N ALA A 70 -1.82 3.85 24.98
CA ALA A 70 -1.59 3.44 26.36
C ALA A 70 -1.69 1.90 26.53
N ALA A 71 -2.66 1.26 25.89
CA ALA A 71 -2.80 -0.20 25.87
C ALA A 71 -1.57 -0.86 25.20
N ALA A 72 -1.13 -0.33 24.06
CA ALA A 72 0.06 -0.81 23.37
C ALA A 72 1.33 -0.64 24.21
N ARG A 73 1.47 0.51 24.89
CA ARG A 73 2.61 0.79 25.78
C ARG A 73 2.62 -0.17 26.97
N THR A 74 1.49 -0.36 27.62
CA THR A 74 1.36 -1.30 28.74
C THR A 74 1.74 -2.73 28.29
N ALA A 75 1.23 -3.18 27.14
CA ALA A 75 1.52 -4.50 26.61
C ALA A 75 2.99 -4.70 26.22
N PHE A 76 3.67 -3.62 25.81
CA PHE A 76 5.11 -3.65 25.55
C PHE A 76 5.93 -3.69 26.85
N ASP A 77 5.64 -2.79 27.79
CA ASP A 77 6.43 -2.58 29.01
C ASP A 77 6.32 -3.73 29.99
N ASP A 78 5.18 -4.45 30.03
CA ASP A 78 5.02 -5.64 30.89
C ASP A 78 5.55 -6.94 30.26
N GLY A 79 6.09 -6.86 29.05
CA GLY A 79 6.78 -7.98 28.40
C GLY A 79 5.87 -9.06 27.83
N ARG A 80 4.53 -8.92 27.92
CA ARG A 80 3.60 -9.99 27.49
C ARG A 80 3.75 -10.40 26.01
N TRP A 81 4.42 -9.60 25.19
CA TRP A 81 4.78 -9.89 23.80
C TRP A 81 6.27 -9.70 23.52
N SER A 82 6.87 -8.60 23.98
CA SER A 82 8.28 -8.26 23.72
C SER A 82 9.27 -9.27 24.33
N GLU A 83 8.92 -9.86 25.50
CA GLU A 83 9.73 -10.85 26.21
C GLU A 83 9.30 -12.29 25.95
N GLN A 84 8.32 -12.53 25.05
CA GLN A 84 7.97 -13.88 24.63
C GLN A 84 9.12 -14.54 23.87
N ASP A 85 9.25 -15.85 24.05
CA ASP A 85 10.19 -16.62 23.22
C ASP A 85 9.94 -16.41 21.74
N PRO A 86 10.97 -16.23 20.92
CA PRO A 86 10.83 -15.99 19.48
C PRO A 86 9.98 -17.07 18.76
N GLU A 87 10.09 -18.33 19.20
CA GLU A 87 9.32 -19.45 18.66
C GLU A 87 7.82 -19.30 18.95
N VAL A 88 7.44 -18.75 20.09
CA VAL A 88 6.02 -18.50 20.42
C VAL A 88 5.47 -17.41 19.50
N ARG A 89 6.22 -16.33 19.26
CA ARG A 89 5.82 -15.30 18.31
C ARG A 89 5.70 -15.85 16.88
N GLU A 90 6.67 -16.68 16.44
CA GLU A 90 6.63 -17.35 15.15
C GLU A 90 5.35 -18.20 15.01
N GLN A 91 5.04 -19.03 16.01
CA GLN A 91 3.88 -19.93 15.97
C GLN A 91 2.56 -19.15 15.95
N THR A 92 2.46 -18.07 16.75
CA THR A 92 1.26 -17.23 16.81
C THR A 92 1.04 -16.51 15.47
N LEU A 93 2.09 -15.98 14.85
CA LEU A 93 1.99 -15.32 13.55
C LEU A 93 1.66 -16.32 12.42
N ARG A 94 2.18 -17.56 12.47
CA ARG A 94 1.78 -18.61 11.53
C ARG A 94 0.31 -18.98 11.70
N HIS A 95 -0.16 -19.11 12.94
CA HIS A 95 -1.56 -19.39 13.21
C HIS A 95 -2.46 -18.24 12.72
N LEU A 96 -2.05 -16.98 12.89
CA LEU A 96 -2.77 -15.84 12.34
C LEU A 96 -2.83 -15.88 10.81
N ALA A 97 -1.73 -16.27 10.14
CA ALA A 97 -1.71 -16.44 8.69
C ALA A 97 -2.65 -17.58 8.24
N ASP A 98 -2.72 -18.67 8.98
CA ASP A 98 -3.62 -19.79 8.67
C ASP A 98 -5.10 -19.42 8.87
N LEU A 99 -5.44 -18.62 9.89
CA LEU A 99 -6.78 -18.06 10.07
C LEU A 99 -7.16 -17.10 8.93
N LEU A 100 -6.24 -16.24 8.51
CA LEU A 100 -6.45 -15.35 7.37
C LEU A 100 -6.66 -16.14 6.07
N GLU A 101 -5.92 -17.24 5.86
CA GLU A 101 -6.07 -18.12 4.69
C GLU A 101 -7.43 -18.83 4.69
N GLN A 102 -7.90 -19.28 5.85
CA GLN A 102 -9.24 -19.90 6.01
C GLN A 102 -10.35 -18.93 5.61
N ASP A 103 -10.21 -17.66 5.93
CA ASP A 103 -11.19 -16.61 5.66
C ASP A 103 -10.85 -15.74 4.42
N ALA A 104 -9.88 -16.17 3.59
CA ALA A 104 -9.34 -15.37 2.50
C ALA A 104 -10.42 -14.83 1.54
N ASP A 105 -11.39 -15.66 1.16
CA ASP A 105 -12.50 -15.25 0.29
C ASP A 105 -13.42 -14.20 0.94
N VAL A 106 -13.64 -14.28 2.26
CA VAL A 106 -14.43 -13.30 3.01
C VAL A 106 -13.70 -11.96 3.01
N VAL A 107 -12.42 -11.99 3.34
CA VAL A 107 -11.59 -10.75 3.42
C VAL A 107 -11.41 -10.13 2.04
N ALA A 108 -11.20 -10.94 0.99
CA ALA A 108 -11.11 -10.45 -0.39
C ALA A 108 -12.42 -9.78 -0.85
N GLN A 109 -13.58 -10.32 -0.51
CA GLN A 109 -14.86 -9.69 -0.83
C GLN A 109 -15.05 -8.37 -0.08
N LEU A 110 -14.64 -8.28 1.19
CA LEU A 110 -14.66 -7.03 1.96
C LEU A 110 -13.72 -5.98 1.36
N GLU A 111 -12.52 -6.38 0.95
CA GLU A 111 -11.54 -5.49 0.32
C GLU A 111 -11.99 -5.01 -1.07
N ALA A 112 -12.58 -5.91 -1.88
CA ALA A 112 -13.17 -5.51 -3.17
C ALA A 112 -14.36 -4.58 -3.00
N LEU A 113 -15.13 -4.74 -1.94
CA LEU A 113 -16.35 -3.97 -1.68
C LEU A 113 -16.05 -2.51 -1.32
N ASP A 114 -15.03 -2.24 -0.49
CA ASP A 114 -14.72 -0.87 -0.06
C ASP A 114 -13.63 -0.19 -0.92
N THR A 115 -12.80 -0.94 -1.65
CA THR A 115 -11.83 -0.36 -2.58
C THR A 115 -12.39 -0.17 -3.99
N GLY A 116 -13.33 -1.01 -4.40
CA GLY A 116 -13.86 -1.08 -5.76
C GLY A 116 -13.03 -1.93 -6.74
N LYS A 117 -11.87 -2.46 -6.33
CA LYS A 117 -11.01 -3.28 -7.21
C LYS A 117 -11.71 -4.58 -7.63
N PRO A 118 -11.33 -5.18 -8.77
CA PRO A 118 -11.80 -6.51 -9.15
C PRO A 118 -11.53 -7.55 -8.06
N LEU A 119 -12.50 -8.44 -7.78
CA LEU A 119 -12.37 -9.48 -6.76
C LEU A 119 -11.15 -10.40 -7.02
N ALA A 120 -10.80 -10.60 -8.28
CA ALA A 120 -9.61 -11.36 -8.65
C ALA A 120 -8.32 -10.68 -8.15
N GLU A 121 -8.23 -9.35 -8.22
CA GLU A 121 -7.10 -8.58 -7.68
C GLU A 121 -7.12 -8.59 -6.14
N ALA A 122 -8.29 -8.42 -5.52
CA ALA A 122 -8.42 -8.49 -4.06
C ALA A 122 -7.98 -9.85 -3.50
N ARG A 123 -8.22 -10.96 -4.20
CA ARG A 123 -7.71 -12.28 -3.80
C ARG A 123 -6.18 -12.34 -3.80
N LEU A 124 -5.53 -11.77 -4.82
CA LEU A 124 -4.07 -11.68 -4.88
C LEU A 124 -3.53 -10.82 -3.72
N ASP A 125 -4.24 -9.76 -3.36
CA ASP A 125 -3.87 -8.92 -2.21
C ASP A 125 -3.89 -9.72 -0.90
N ILE A 126 -4.89 -10.58 -0.70
CA ILE A 126 -4.96 -11.41 0.51
C ILE A 126 -3.89 -12.51 0.49
N GLU A 127 -3.62 -13.11 -0.68
CA GLU A 127 -2.52 -14.06 -0.83
C GLU A 127 -1.17 -13.42 -0.49
N GLU A 128 -0.94 -12.17 -0.93
CA GLU A 128 0.26 -11.41 -0.59
C GLU A 128 0.33 -11.11 0.91
N ALA A 129 -0.76 -10.69 1.54
CA ALA A 129 -0.83 -10.44 2.97
C ALA A 129 -0.46 -11.70 3.80
N ILE A 130 -0.98 -12.87 3.40
CA ILE A 130 -0.65 -14.16 4.02
C ILE A 130 0.84 -14.50 3.83
N ALA A 131 1.36 -14.31 2.62
CA ALA A 131 2.76 -14.58 2.32
C ALA A 131 3.71 -13.70 3.14
N VAL A 132 3.38 -12.42 3.35
CA VAL A 132 4.14 -11.49 4.18
C VAL A 132 4.12 -11.90 5.66
N LEU A 133 2.95 -12.27 6.19
CA LEU A 133 2.83 -12.79 7.56
C LEU A 133 3.71 -14.03 7.76
N ARG A 134 3.65 -15.00 6.86
CA ARG A 134 4.44 -16.25 6.94
C ARG A 134 5.93 -15.98 6.82
N TYR A 135 6.32 -15.02 5.96
CA TYR A 135 7.71 -14.62 5.80
C TYR A 135 8.28 -14.05 7.09
N TYR A 136 7.59 -13.06 7.70
CA TYR A 136 8.08 -12.45 8.94
C TYR A 136 7.88 -13.32 10.17
N ALA A 137 6.90 -14.19 10.22
CA ALA A 137 6.85 -15.24 11.25
C ALA A 137 8.17 -15.99 11.32
N GLY A 138 8.71 -16.41 10.16
CA GLY A 138 10.00 -17.08 10.10
C GLY A 138 11.21 -16.20 10.44
N TRP A 139 11.08 -14.88 10.52
CA TRP A 139 12.14 -13.96 10.94
C TRP A 139 12.25 -13.82 12.46
N ALA A 140 11.22 -14.13 13.21
CA ALA A 140 11.22 -14.01 14.69
C ALA A 140 12.43 -14.71 15.33
N THR A 141 12.85 -15.84 14.77
CA THR A 141 13.97 -16.67 15.27
C THR A 141 15.30 -16.43 14.51
N LYS A 142 15.38 -15.40 13.64
CA LYS A 142 16.57 -15.18 12.78
C LYS A 142 17.23 -13.80 12.97
N VAL A 143 16.81 -13.05 13.98
CA VAL A 143 17.42 -11.75 14.28
C VAL A 143 18.65 -11.98 15.13
N GLU A 144 19.83 -11.84 14.52
CA GLU A 144 21.11 -12.12 15.17
C GLU A 144 21.72 -10.86 15.79
N GLY A 145 22.56 -11.07 16.81
CA GLY A 145 23.51 -10.11 17.33
C GLY A 145 24.94 -10.42 16.92
N THR A 146 25.86 -9.55 17.30
CA THR A 146 27.29 -9.72 17.00
C THR A 146 28.14 -9.65 18.25
N VAL A 147 29.23 -10.42 18.29
CA VAL A 147 30.32 -10.24 19.25
C VAL A 147 31.37 -9.34 18.58
N ILE A 148 31.64 -8.20 19.21
CA ILE A 148 32.50 -7.14 18.65
C ILE A 148 33.93 -7.32 19.18
N PRO A 149 34.97 -7.31 18.34
CA PRO A 149 36.35 -7.29 18.81
C PRO A 149 36.63 -6.08 19.70
N ALA A 150 37.05 -6.33 20.92
CA ALA A 150 37.36 -5.31 21.93
C ALA A 150 38.70 -5.63 22.61
N PRO A 151 39.36 -4.67 23.35
CA PRO A 151 40.51 -4.98 24.15
C PRO A 151 40.24 -6.14 25.10
N ARG A 152 41.22 -7.01 25.34
CA ARG A 152 41.09 -8.30 26.06
C ARG A 152 40.40 -8.23 27.42
N ARG A 153 40.41 -7.07 28.03
CA ARG A 153 39.71 -6.77 29.29
C ARG A 153 38.19 -6.73 29.14
N PHE A 154 37.66 -6.55 27.92
CA PHE A 154 36.23 -6.35 27.70
C PHE A 154 35.65 -7.45 26.84
N VAL A 155 34.40 -7.82 27.14
CA VAL A 155 33.51 -8.52 26.22
C VAL A 155 32.49 -7.50 25.71
N ALA A 156 32.44 -7.31 24.41
CA ALA A 156 31.48 -6.40 23.78
C ALA A 156 30.54 -7.17 22.83
N THR A 157 29.23 -6.93 22.98
CA THR A 157 28.20 -7.52 22.14
C THR A 157 27.27 -6.42 21.63
N SER A 158 26.72 -6.64 20.43
CA SER A 158 25.61 -5.83 19.92
C SER A 158 24.41 -6.75 19.68
N THR A 159 23.29 -6.42 20.29
CA THR A 159 22.01 -7.14 20.15
C THR A 159 20.97 -6.24 19.49
N ARG A 160 19.97 -6.85 18.84
CA ARG A 160 18.80 -6.14 18.34
C ARG A 160 17.63 -6.33 19.29
N GLU A 161 16.99 -5.24 19.66
CA GLU A 161 15.82 -5.22 20.56
C GLU A 161 14.63 -4.61 19.83
N ALA A 162 13.42 -4.93 20.25
CA ALA A 162 12.21 -4.28 19.76
C ALA A 162 12.26 -2.76 19.98
N ILE A 163 11.76 -1.97 19.04
CA ILE A 163 11.72 -0.51 19.17
C ILE A 163 10.74 -0.07 20.26
N GLY A 164 9.57 -0.74 20.37
CA GLY A 164 8.52 -0.36 21.29
C GLY A 164 7.13 -0.35 20.65
N VAL A 165 6.40 0.75 20.82
CA VAL A 165 5.09 0.97 20.21
C VAL A 165 5.25 1.49 18.80
N CYS A 166 4.79 0.71 17.83
CA CYS A 166 4.76 1.09 16.40
C CYS A 166 3.36 1.56 16.02
N ALA A 167 3.24 2.74 15.44
CA ALA A 167 2.01 3.22 14.82
C ALA A 167 2.09 3.11 13.30
N ALA A 168 0.98 2.74 12.66
CA ALA A 168 0.87 2.76 11.21
C ALA A 168 -0.35 3.54 10.73
N ILE A 169 -0.17 4.36 9.69
CA ILE A 169 -1.25 4.99 8.94
C ILE A 169 -1.18 4.45 7.53
N THR A 170 -2.21 3.72 7.10
CA THR A 170 -2.24 3.01 5.83
C THR A 170 -3.20 3.65 4.83
N PRO A 171 -2.92 3.54 3.52
CA PRO A 171 -3.73 4.09 2.47
C PRO A 171 -4.94 3.20 2.16
N TRP A 172 -5.76 3.65 1.22
CA TRP A 172 -7.00 3.00 0.83
C TRP A 172 -6.87 2.03 -0.37
N ASN A 173 -5.76 2.06 -1.11
CA ASN A 173 -5.64 1.31 -2.37
C ASN A 173 -5.25 -0.16 -2.21
N TYR A 174 -4.49 -0.50 -1.17
CA TYR A 174 -4.11 -1.86 -0.77
C TYR A 174 -4.19 -1.97 0.76
N PRO A 175 -5.42 -1.95 1.34
CA PRO A 175 -5.61 -1.80 2.79
C PRO A 175 -4.87 -2.87 3.60
N LEU A 176 -5.12 -4.14 3.33
CA LEU A 176 -4.54 -5.22 4.10
C LEU A 176 -3.07 -5.52 3.74
N PRO A 177 -2.66 -5.60 2.47
CA PRO A 177 -1.24 -5.84 2.14
C PRO A 177 -0.31 -4.81 2.75
N ILE A 178 -0.62 -3.51 2.61
CA ILE A 178 0.22 -2.44 3.15
C ILE A 178 0.20 -2.43 4.69
N LEU A 179 -0.89 -2.82 5.32
CA LEU A 179 -0.89 -3.05 6.76
C LEU A 179 0.08 -4.17 7.13
N MET A 180 0.08 -5.29 6.39
CA MET A 180 0.97 -6.42 6.67
C MET A 180 2.45 -6.09 6.48
N TYR A 181 2.81 -5.23 5.52
CA TYR A 181 4.19 -4.76 5.35
C TYR A 181 4.76 -4.08 6.61
N LYS A 182 3.88 -3.55 7.45
CA LYS A 182 4.22 -2.83 8.68
C LYS A 182 4.00 -3.68 9.93
N LEU A 183 2.85 -4.30 10.05
CA LEU A 183 2.44 -5.06 11.22
C LEU A 183 3.23 -6.36 11.37
N ALA A 184 3.42 -7.12 10.29
CA ALA A 184 4.07 -8.42 10.38
C ALA A 184 5.51 -8.33 10.90
N PRO A 185 6.41 -7.47 10.37
CA PRO A 185 7.74 -7.29 10.94
C PRO A 185 7.69 -6.69 12.35
N ALA A 186 6.78 -5.74 12.64
CA ALA A 186 6.66 -5.17 13.98
C ALA A 186 6.39 -6.27 15.01
N LEU A 187 5.40 -7.13 14.79
CA LEU A 187 5.05 -8.21 15.70
C LEU A 187 6.13 -9.28 15.79
N ALA A 188 6.73 -9.68 14.67
CA ALA A 188 7.79 -10.69 14.63
C ALA A 188 8.97 -10.31 15.54
N PHE A 189 9.29 -9.02 15.62
CA PHE A 189 10.42 -8.52 16.40
C PHE A 189 10.03 -8.08 17.81
N GLY A 190 8.78 -8.35 18.25
CA GLY A 190 8.35 -8.12 19.61
C GLY A 190 7.78 -6.73 19.90
N ASN A 191 7.51 -5.92 18.89
CA ASN A 191 6.85 -4.62 19.05
C ASN A 191 5.34 -4.78 19.27
N THR A 192 4.70 -3.76 19.84
CA THR A 192 3.26 -3.58 19.85
C THR A 192 2.82 -2.61 18.77
N PHE A 193 1.53 -2.61 18.43
CA PHE A 193 1.08 -1.97 17.20
C PHE A 193 -0.25 -1.22 17.35
N VAL A 194 -0.31 -0.01 16.78
CA VAL A 194 -1.54 0.78 16.66
C VAL A 194 -1.76 1.11 15.18
N ALA A 195 -2.79 0.55 14.57
CA ALA A 195 -3.15 0.76 13.17
C ALA A 195 -4.22 1.83 13.01
N LYS A 196 -4.01 2.75 12.06
CA LYS A 196 -5.05 3.65 11.55
C LYS A 196 -5.22 3.42 10.05
N PRO A 197 -6.22 2.63 9.62
CA PRO A 197 -6.53 2.46 8.21
C PRO A 197 -7.10 3.75 7.60
N SER A 198 -7.11 3.82 6.26
CA SER A 198 -7.85 4.88 5.57
C SER A 198 -9.33 4.86 5.95
N GLU A 199 -9.94 6.04 6.02
CA GLU A 199 -11.37 6.20 6.27
C GLU A 199 -12.26 5.57 5.20
N GLN A 200 -11.74 5.37 4.00
CA GLN A 200 -12.49 4.85 2.85
C GLN A 200 -12.53 3.32 2.84
N THR A 201 -11.49 2.65 3.37
CA THR A 201 -11.31 1.21 3.23
C THR A 201 -10.91 0.58 4.56
N VAL A 202 -11.91 0.38 5.41
CA VAL A 202 -11.71 -0.10 6.78
C VAL A 202 -12.08 -1.57 6.96
N LEU A 203 -12.84 -2.16 6.01
CA LEU A 203 -13.53 -3.44 6.24
C LEU A 203 -12.55 -4.61 6.41
N SER A 204 -11.62 -4.79 5.48
CA SER A 204 -10.63 -5.88 5.54
C SER A 204 -9.71 -5.76 6.76
N THR A 205 -9.28 -4.55 7.11
CA THR A 205 -8.43 -4.30 8.29
C THR A 205 -9.16 -4.52 9.60
N ALA A 206 -10.45 -4.18 9.67
CA ALA A 206 -11.29 -4.43 10.83
C ALA A 206 -11.56 -5.95 11.02
N TYR A 207 -11.81 -6.67 9.92
CA TYR A 207 -11.92 -8.12 9.99
C TYR A 207 -10.62 -8.75 10.51
N PHE A 208 -9.48 -8.31 10.00
CA PHE A 208 -8.17 -8.79 10.41
C PHE A 208 -7.86 -8.52 11.89
N ALA A 209 -8.26 -7.37 12.44
CA ALA A 209 -8.08 -7.08 13.87
C ALA A 209 -8.79 -8.12 14.76
N GLN A 210 -9.96 -8.62 14.33
CA GLN A 210 -10.65 -9.70 15.03
C GLN A 210 -9.88 -11.03 14.94
N LEU A 211 -9.25 -11.32 13.79
CA LEU A 211 -8.41 -12.51 13.64
C LEU A 211 -7.19 -12.48 14.57
N CYS A 212 -6.62 -11.31 14.83
CA CYS A 212 -5.50 -11.18 15.79
C CYS A 212 -5.87 -11.69 17.18
N ALA A 213 -7.04 -11.33 17.70
CA ALA A 213 -7.53 -11.85 18.98
C ALA A 213 -7.77 -13.37 18.93
N THR A 214 -8.37 -13.86 17.84
CA THR A 214 -8.61 -15.31 17.64
C THR A 214 -7.32 -16.11 17.58
N ALA A 215 -6.26 -15.55 17.00
CA ALA A 215 -4.94 -16.17 16.89
C ALA A 215 -4.19 -16.25 18.24
N GLY A 216 -4.69 -15.61 19.30
CA GLY A 216 -4.07 -15.59 20.61
C GLY A 216 -2.98 -14.53 20.75
N ILE A 217 -2.98 -13.49 19.93
CA ILE A 217 -2.17 -12.29 20.17
C ILE A 217 -2.67 -11.65 21.46
N PRO A 218 -1.80 -11.37 22.44
CA PRO A 218 -2.23 -10.84 23.73
C PRO A 218 -2.91 -9.48 23.61
N ASP A 219 -3.84 -9.20 24.53
CA ASP A 219 -4.55 -7.93 24.59
C ASP A 219 -3.58 -6.75 24.64
N GLY A 220 -3.90 -5.67 23.92
CA GLY A 220 -3.08 -4.47 23.80
C GLY A 220 -1.93 -4.56 22.79
N VAL A 221 -1.51 -5.74 22.36
CA VAL A 221 -0.40 -5.88 21.37
C VAL A 221 -0.80 -5.34 20.00
N VAL A 222 -2.03 -5.56 19.57
CA VAL A 222 -2.58 -5.00 18.31
C VAL A 222 -3.82 -4.18 18.61
N ASN A 223 -3.82 -2.94 18.17
CA ASN A 223 -4.93 -2.00 18.33
C ASN A 223 -5.28 -1.36 16.98
N LEU A 224 -6.56 -1.04 16.77
CA LEU A 224 -7.07 -0.40 15.56
C LEU A 224 -7.90 0.83 15.93
N VAL A 225 -7.55 1.97 15.36
CA VAL A 225 -8.25 3.26 15.57
C VAL A 225 -8.78 3.78 14.22
N PRO A 226 -9.95 3.33 13.76
CA PRO A 226 -10.55 3.78 12.51
C PRO A 226 -10.94 5.26 12.60
N GLY A 227 -10.77 6.00 11.51
CA GLY A 227 -11.11 7.42 11.47
C GLY A 227 -10.43 8.16 10.34
N ALA A 228 -10.83 9.42 10.14
CA ALA A 228 -10.33 10.29 9.10
C ALA A 228 -9.00 10.99 9.48
N GLY A 229 -8.67 12.08 8.78
CA GLY A 229 -7.44 12.83 8.99
C GLY A 229 -7.23 13.33 10.41
N ALA A 230 -8.28 13.68 11.14
CA ALA A 230 -8.20 14.12 12.55
C ALA A 230 -7.66 13.00 13.48
N THR A 231 -8.13 11.77 13.27
CA THR A 231 -7.64 10.59 14.02
C THR A 231 -6.17 10.32 13.70
N GLY A 232 -5.76 10.48 12.41
CA GLY A 232 -4.36 10.37 12.03
C GLY A 232 -3.46 11.44 12.65
N ALA A 233 -3.94 12.68 12.70
CA ALA A 233 -3.23 13.78 13.35
C ALA A 233 -3.10 13.55 14.88
N ALA A 234 -4.16 13.07 15.53
CA ALA A 234 -4.12 12.69 16.93
C ALA A 234 -3.09 11.59 17.17
N LEU A 235 -3.05 10.54 16.32
CA LEU A 235 -2.09 9.46 16.45
C LEU A 235 -0.65 9.94 16.33
N THR A 236 -0.35 10.83 15.37
CA THR A 236 1.01 11.35 15.19
C THR A 236 1.46 12.32 16.29
N ALA A 237 0.52 12.92 17.03
CA ALA A 237 0.80 13.83 18.13
C ALA A 237 0.82 13.15 19.51
N THR A 238 0.35 11.89 19.61
CA THR A 238 0.26 11.18 20.90
C THR A 238 1.64 10.73 21.37
N GLN A 239 1.98 11.05 22.61
CA GLN A 239 3.21 10.57 23.24
C GLN A 239 3.15 9.06 23.52
N GLY A 240 4.30 8.41 23.57
CA GLY A 240 4.42 6.98 23.84
C GLY A 240 4.46 6.11 22.57
N ILE A 241 4.58 6.73 21.40
CA ILE A 241 4.86 6.05 20.14
C ILE A 241 6.36 6.17 19.83
N ASP A 242 7.01 5.05 19.55
CA ASP A 242 8.45 4.99 19.26
C ASP A 242 8.73 5.02 17.77
N LYS A 243 7.77 4.56 16.94
CA LYS A 243 7.86 4.55 15.49
C LYS A 243 6.53 4.83 14.82
N ILE A 244 6.55 5.63 13.75
CA ILE A 244 5.43 5.83 12.82
C ILE A 244 5.82 5.32 11.44
N ALA A 245 5.04 4.37 10.90
CA ALA A 245 5.12 3.95 9.52
C ALA A 245 3.93 4.54 8.75
N PHE A 246 4.20 5.31 7.71
CA PHE A 246 3.17 5.97 6.91
C PHE A 246 3.28 5.57 5.44
N THR A 247 2.14 5.22 4.84
CA THR A 247 2.00 5.11 3.39
C THR A 247 0.83 5.98 2.93
N GLY A 248 1.07 6.82 1.92
CA GLY A 248 0.05 7.71 1.39
C GLY A 248 0.62 8.88 0.57
N SER A 249 -0.09 10.01 0.52
CA SER A 249 0.34 11.16 -0.28
C SER A 249 1.60 11.85 0.29
N THR A 250 2.45 12.37 -0.60
CA THR A 250 3.66 13.12 -0.22
C THR A 250 3.35 14.27 0.74
N ARG A 251 2.25 15.00 0.50
CA ARG A 251 1.80 16.10 1.37
C ARG A 251 1.51 15.62 2.80
N THR A 252 0.81 14.49 2.96
CA THR A 252 0.51 13.94 4.27
C THR A 252 1.76 13.36 4.93
N GLY A 253 2.64 12.69 4.18
CA GLY A 253 3.93 12.20 4.70
C GLY A 253 4.80 13.33 5.26
N GLN A 254 4.83 14.48 4.60
CA GLN A 254 5.51 15.67 5.13
C GLN A 254 4.89 16.18 6.43
N ALA A 255 3.56 16.11 6.58
CA ALA A 255 2.88 16.50 7.82
C ALA A 255 3.20 15.51 8.96
N VAL A 256 3.20 14.22 8.69
CA VAL A 256 3.61 13.16 9.64
C VAL A 256 5.05 13.38 10.10
N MET A 257 5.97 13.66 9.18
CA MET A 257 7.37 13.91 9.51
C MET A 257 7.55 15.16 10.40
N ARG A 258 6.79 16.24 10.14
CA ARG A 258 6.82 17.43 11.00
C ARG A 258 6.32 17.13 12.41
N ALA A 259 5.21 16.40 12.54
CA ALA A 259 4.67 16.02 13.84
C ALA A 259 5.63 15.12 14.62
N ALA A 260 6.24 14.15 13.97
CA ALA A 260 7.21 13.24 14.59
C ALA A 260 8.50 13.93 15.08
N ALA A 261 8.86 15.08 14.48
CA ALA A 261 10.03 15.85 14.92
C ALA A 261 9.90 16.39 16.34
N ASP A 262 8.69 16.71 16.81
CA ASP A 262 8.45 17.25 18.13
C ASP A 262 8.73 16.22 19.27
N THR A 263 8.64 14.93 18.93
CA THR A 263 8.85 13.81 19.87
C THR A 263 10.08 12.97 19.53
N LEU A 264 10.82 13.31 18.45
CA LEU A 264 11.94 12.52 17.91
C LEU A 264 11.52 11.08 17.56
N THR A 265 10.24 10.86 17.26
CA THR A 265 9.70 9.56 16.86
C THR A 265 10.28 9.13 15.52
N LYS A 266 10.74 7.88 15.41
CA LYS A 266 11.24 7.33 14.14
C LYS A 266 10.13 7.27 13.11
N VAL A 267 10.46 7.59 11.85
CA VAL A 267 9.50 7.59 10.74
C VAL A 267 10.03 6.77 9.58
N SER A 268 9.16 5.98 8.95
CA SER A 268 9.33 5.49 7.58
C SER A 268 8.18 5.98 6.73
N LEU A 269 8.50 6.45 5.52
CA LEU A 269 7.54 7.05 4.59
C LEU A 269 7.58 6.31 3.26
N GLU A 270 6.44 5.75 2.86
CA GLU A 270 6.19 5.23 1.53
C GLU A 270 5.13 6.11 0.86
N LEU A 271 5.56 6.86 -0.16
CA LEU A 271 4.77 7.95 -0.73
C LEU A 271 4.47 7.69 -2.20
N GLY A 272 3.93 8.70 -2.87
CA GLY A 272 3.54 8.60 -4.26
C GLY A 272 4.68 8.35 -5.24
N GLY A 273 4.32 8.03 -6.47
CA GLY A 273 5.23 7.80 -7.58
C GLY A 273 4.73 8.37 -8.90
N LYS A 274 5.65 8.51 -9.85
CA LYS A 274 5.36 8.79 -11.26
C LYS A 274 6.25 7.89 -12.12
N SER A 275 6.06 6.58 -11.94
CA SER A 275 6.99 5.56 -12.39
C SER A 275 7.08 5.49 -13.91
N PRO A 276 8.30 5.53 -14.50
CA PRO A 276 8.50 5.39 -15.93
C PRO A 276 8.66 3.91 -16.32
N GLN A 277 8.14 3.54 -17.48
CA GLN A 277 8.45 2.31 -18.20
C GLN A 277 9.19 2.68 -19.50
N LEU A 278 10.47 2.33 -19.61
CA LEU A 278 11.31 2.62 -20.76
C LEU A 278 11.25 1.45 -21.74
N VAL A 279 10.72 1.65 -22.95
CA VAL A 279 10.60 0.60 -23.96
C VAL A 279 11.52 0.95 -25.15
N PHE A 280 12.58 0.15 -25.30
CA PHE A 280 13.52 0.26 -26.40
C PHE A 280 13.05 -0.57 -27.60
N SER A 281 13.47 -0.19 -28.81
CA SER A 281 13.03 -0.82 -30.07
C SER A 281 13.49 -2.28 -30.24
N ASP A 282 14.40 -2.77 -29.39
CA ASP A 282 14.85 -4.17 -29.36
C ASP A 282 14.15 -5.00 -28.27
N ALA A 283 13.14 -4.46 -27.61
CA ALA A 283 12.33 -5.19 -26.65
C ALA A 283 11.41 -6.22 -27.32
N ASP A 284 11.02 -7.24 -26.57
CA ASP A 284 9.85 -8.05 -26.90
C ASP A 284 8.61 -7.17 -26.72
N LEU A 285 8.01 -6.73 -27.84
CA LEU A 285 6.93 -5.75 -27.83
C LEU A 285 5.65 -6.31 -27.21
N ASP A 286 5.35 -7.59 -27.42
CA ASP A 286 4.17 -8.22 -26.82
C ASP A 286 4.28 -8.26 -25.30
N ALA A 287 5.41 -8.74 -24.77
CA ALA A 287 5.69 -8.75 -23.34
C ALA A 287 5.73 -7.33 -22.75
N ALA A 288 6.26 -6.36 -23.49
CA ALA A 288 6.31 -4.96 -23.05
C ALA A 288 4.90 -4.34 -22.97
N ILE A 289 4.03 -4.60 -23.97
CA ILE A 289 2.64 -4.12 -23.96
C ILE A 289 1.89 -4.71 -22.75
N ASP A 290 1.98 -6.02 -22.53
CA ASP A 290 1.32 -6.69 -21.41
C ASP A 290 1.84 -6.14 -20.07
N GLY A 291 3.15 -5.90 -19.94
CA GLY A 291 3.75 -5.29 -18.77
C GLY A 291 3.36 -3.82 -18.56
N VAL A 292 3.21 -3.04 -19.64
CA VAL A 292 2.70 -1.66 -19.56
C VAL A 292 1.25 -1.67 -19.12
N MET A 293 0.42 -2.55 -19.70
CA MET A 293 -1.00 -2.69 -19.33
C MET A 293 -1.15 -3.10 -17.86
N GLY A 294 -0.45 -4.15 -17.42
CA GLY A 294 -0.44 -4.58 -16.03
C GLY A 294 0.04 -3.48 -15.08
N GLY A 295 1.05 -2.72 -15.49
CA GLY A 295 1.61 -1.63 -14.69
C GLY A 295 0.70 -0.41 -14.51
N ILE A 296 -0.31 -0.21 -15.36
CA ILE A 296 -1.17 0.98 -15.29
C ILE A 296 -2.65 0.66 -15.08
N TRP A 297 -3.18 -0.46 -15.58
CA TRP A 297 -4.60 -0.75 -15.46
C TRP A 297 -4.97 -1.52 -14.20
N THR A 298 -4.04 -2.23 -13.54
CA THR A 298 -4.27 -2.86 -12.24
C THR A 298 -4.78 -1.85 -11.23
N ASN A 299 -5.78 -2.22 -10.46
CA ASN A 299 -6.50 -1.39 -9.49
C ASN A 299 -6.92 -0.01 -10.06
N ALA A 300 -7.28 0.02 -11.35
CA ALA A 300 -7.61 1.24 -12.07
C ALA A 300 -6.51 2.33 -11.96
N GLY A 301 -5.24 1.95 -11.96
CA GLY A 301 -4.10 2.87 -11.84
C GLY A 301 -3.90 3.47 -10.46
N GLN A 302 -4.63 3.02 -9.46
CA GLN A 302 -4.54 3.47 -8.07
C GLN A 302 -3.43 2.73 -7.32
N VAL A 303 -2.24 2.76 -7.89
CA VAL A 303 -1.04 2.05 -7.44
C VAL A 303 0.11 3.05 -7.30
N CYS A 304 0.78 3.07 -6.17
CA CYS A 304 1.91 3.98 -5.94
C CYS A 304 3.06 3.78 -6.95
N VAL A 305 3.24 2.56 -7.41
CA VAL A 305 4.20 2.21 -8.47
C VAL A 305 3.56 2.18 -9.86
N ALA A 306 2.33 2.69 -10.06
CA ALA A 306 1.73 2.68 -11.39
C ALA A 306 2.71 3.17 -12.46
N GLY A 307 2.91 2.37 -13.50
CA GLY A 307 3.78 2.70 -14.63
C GLY A 307 3.15 3.77 -15.53
N SER A 308 2.81 4.90 -14.93
CA SER A 308 1.97 5.95 -15.51
C SER A 308 2.65 6.79 -16.57
N ARG A 309 3.96 6.59 -16.79
CA ARG A 309 4.71 7.19 -17.90
C ARG A 309 5.33 6.10 -18.78
N LEU A 310 4.85 5.97 -20.01
CA LEU A 310 5.48 5.17 -21.06
C LEU A 310 6.51 6.04 -21.78
N ILE A 311 7.80 5.73 -21.61
CA ILE A 311 8.91 6.40 -22.29
C ILE A 311 9.37 5.43 -23.37
N ILE A 312 9.10 5.75 -24.65
CA ILE A 312 9.19 4.78 -25.76
C ILE A 312 10.09 5.27 -26.88
N ASP A 313 10.88 4.37 -27.44
CA ASP A 313 11.70 4.64 -28.62
C ASP A 313 10.81 5.14 -29.79
N ARG A 314 11.12 6.32 -30.32
CA ARG A 314 10.32 6.96 -31.39
C ARG A 314 10.06 6.05 -32.59
N ARG A 315 10.99 5.14 -32.87
CA ARG A 315 10.89 4.24 -34.03
C ARG A 315 9.75 3.23 -33.95
N ILE A 316 9.30 2.92 -32.74
CA ILE A 316 8.24 1.94 -32.48
C ILE A 316 6.99 2.58 -31.86
N HIS A 317 6.99 3.90 -31.66
CA HIS A 317 5.94 4.64 -30.94
C HIS A 317 4.53 4.36 -31.49
N ASP A 318 4.32 4.58 -32.80
CA ASP A 318 2.98 4.54 -33.38
C ASP A 318 2.41 3.12 -33.39
N GLU A 319 3.23 2.13 -33.73
CA GLU A 319 2.85 0.72 -33.72
C GLU A 319 2.51 0.24 -32.31
N PHE A 320 3.37 0.55 -31.36
CA PHE A 320 3.18 0.16 -29.95
C PHE A 320 1.92 0.80 -29.35
N VAL A 321 1.71 2.10 -29.56
CA VAL A 321 0.53 2.82 -29.04
C VAL A 321 -0.75 2.29 -29.65
N ALA A 322 -0.76 2.02 -30.97
CA ALA A 322 -1.93 1.46 -31.64
C ALA A 322 -2.31 0.08 -31.07
N GLU A 323 -1.35 -0.81 -30.87
CA GLU A 323 -1.60 -2.14 -30.32
C GLU A 323 -2.00 -2.05 -28.82
N LEU A 324 -1.34 -1.23 -28.03
CA LEU A 324 -1.71 -0.96 -26.63
C LEU A 324 -3.18 -0.50 -26.52
N VAL A 325 -3.58 0.47 -27.33
CA VAL A 325 -4.95 0.97 -27.38
C VAL A 325 -5.92 -0.14 -27.80
N SER A 326 -5.55 -0.95 -28.80
CA SER A 326 -6.36 -2.08 -29.28
C SER A 326 -6.60 -3.11 -28.16
N ARG A 327 -5.58 -3.47 -27.39
CA ARG A 327 -5.71 -4.38 -26.23
C ARG A 327 -6.49 -3.76 -25.08
N THR A 328 -6.27 -2.48 -24.79
CA THR A 328 -6.97 -1.75 -23.74
C THR A 328 -8.47 -1.70 -23.95
N ARG A 329 -8.94 -1.57 -25.19
CA ARG A 329 -10.37 -1.57 -25.55
C ARG A 329 -11.11 -2.88 -25.22
N ARG A 330 -10.38 -3.97 -24.94
CA ARG A 330 -10.96 -5.27 -24.54
C ARG A 330 -11.21 -5.39 -23.05
N LEU A 331 -10.81 -4.39 -22.25
CA LEU A 331 -11.05 -4.39 -20.82
C LEU A 331 -12.53 -4.17 -20.51
N ASN A 332 -13.07 -5.01 -19.65
CA ASN A 332 -14.43 -4.88 -19.14
C ASN A 332 -14.45 -4.01 -17.88
N LEU A 333 -15.03 -2.82 -18.00
CA LEU A 333 -15.27 -1.93 -16.87
C LEU A 333 -16.54 -2.40 -16.16
N GLY A 334 -16.49 -2.47 -14.81
CA GLY A 334 -17.66 -2.92 -14.08
C GLY A 334 -17.45 -2.90 -12.56
N HIS A 335 -18.48 -3.31 -11.84
CA HIS A 335 -18.43 -3.46 -10.40
C HIS A 335 -17.35 -4.48 -9.99
N GLY A 336 -16.51 -4.16 -9.00
CA GLY A 336 -15.37 -5.01 -8.60
C GLY A 336 -15.74 -6.46 -8.23
N LEU A 337 -16.91 -6.66 -7.62
CA LEU A 337 -17.39 -8.01 -7.28
C LEU A 337 -17.97 -8.79 -8.48
N ALA A 338 -18.18 -8.17 -9.64
CA ALA A 338 -18.72 -8.88 -10.79
C ALA A 338 -17.61 -9.71 -11.48
N PRO A 339 -17.83 -11.02 -11.75
CA PRO A 339 -16.77 -11.93 -12.22
C PRO A 339 -16.11 -11.54 -13.55
N ALA A 340 -16.82 -10.80 -14.41
CA ALA A 340 -16.32 -10.39 -15.72
C ALA A 340 -15.50 -9.08 -15.68
N THR A 341 -15.41 -8.41 -14.53
CA THR A 341 -14.75 -7.11 -14.40
C THR A 341 -13.23 -7.27 -14.45
N ASN A 342 -12.58 -6.51 -15.34
CA ASN A 342 -11.13 -6.39 -15.42
C ASN A 342 -10.65 -5.04 -14.84
N LEU A 343 -11.50 -4.01 -14.90
CA LEU A 343 -11.20 -2.68 -14.39
C LEU A 343 -12.37 -2.19 -13.53
N GLY A 344 -12.10 -1.97 -12.24
CA GLY A 344 -13.05 -1.45 -11.28
C GLY A 344 -13.18 0.09 -11.33
N PRO A 345 -14.04 0.66 -10.47
CA PRO A 345 -14.13 2.11 -10.25
C PRO A 345 -12.93 2.64 -9.47
N LEU A 346 -12.79 3.96 -9.43
CA LEU A 346 -11.94 4.64 -8.45
C LEU A 346 -12.61 4.62 -7.08
N VAL A 347 -11.83 4.73 -6.03
CA VAL A 347 -12.30 4.58 -4.64
C VAL A 347 -13.35 5.61 -4.22
N SER A 348 -13.37 6.81 -4.83
CA SER A 348 -14.26 7.89 -4.44
C SER A 348 -14.56 8.88 -5.57
N ALA A 349 -15.65 9.64 -5.43
CA ALA A 349 -15.98 10.73 -6.33
C ALA A 349 -14.86 11.79 -6.40
N ALA A 350 -14.28 12.13 -5.25
CA ALA A 350 -13.18 13.11 -5.20
C ALA A 350 -11.95 12.65 -6.00
N GLN A 351 -11.62 11.35 -5.95
CA GLN A 351 -10.52 10.80 -6.74
C GLN A 351 -10.85 10.78 -8.24
N ARG A 352 -12.09 10.38 -8.60
CA ARG A 352 -12.58 10.45 -9.99
C ARG A 352 -12.46 11.86 -10.54
N ASP A 353 -12.99 12.85 -9.84
CA ASP A 353 -13.03 14.24 -10.28
C ASP A 353 -11.61 14.82 -10.43
N ARG A 354 -10.69 14.45 -9.54
CA ARG A 354 -9.26 14.79 -9.66
C ARG A 354 -8.63 14.22 -10.93
N VAL A 355 -8.87 12.95 -11.23
CA VAL A 355 -8.32 12.29 -12.43
C VAL A 355 -8.86 12.95 -13.69
N VAL A 356 -10.17 13.15 -13.78
CA VAL A 356 -10.83 13.83 -14.92
C VAL A 356 -10.24 15.23 -15.10
N SER A 357 -10.13 16.01 -14.03
CA SER A 357 -9.55 17.37 -14.08
C SER A 357 -8.11 17.40 -14.62
N LEU A 358 -7.25 16.44 -14.25
CA LEU A 358 -5.88 16.38 -14.76
C LEU A 358 -5.83 16.02 -16.25
N VAL A 359 -6.72 15.14 -16.71
CA VAL A 359 -6.85 14.81 -18.14
C VAL A 359 -7.34 16.02 -18.93
N ASP A 360 -8.37 16.72 -18.46
CA ASP A 360 -8.92 17.93 -19.10
C ASP A 360 -7.85 19.04 -19.20
N GLN A 361 -7.06 19.25 -18.16
CA GLN A 361 -5.94 20.18 -18.18
C GLN A 361 -4.88 19.81 -19.24
N ALA A 362 -4.59 18.51 -19.37
CA ALA A 362 -3.65 18.03 -20.39
C ALA A 362 -4.17 18.27 -21.80
N VAL A 363 -5.45 18.00 -22.05
CA VAL A 363 -6.12 18.28 -23.35
C VAL A 363 -6.10 19.78 -23.65
N ALA A 364 -6.45 20.63 -22.67
CA ALA A 364 -6.39 22.08 -22.81
C ALA A 364 -4.96 22.61 -23.09
N ALA A 365 -3.93 21.90 -22.63
CA ALA A 365 -2.53 22.19 -22.90
C ALA A 365 -2.00 21.59 -24.23
N GLY A 366 -2.87 20.99 -25.04
CA GLY A 366 -2.58 20.47 -26.38
C GLY A 366 -2.19 18.99 -26.44
N ALA A 367 -2.39 18.23 -25.39
CA ALA A 367 -2.28 16.77 -25.44
C ALA A 367 -3.48 16.12 -26.12
N HIS A 368 -3.31 14.89 -26.60
CA HIS A 368 -4.36 14.10 -27.25
C HIS A 368 -4.70 12.88 -26.42
N VAL A 369 -5.99 12.52 -26.39
CA VAL A 369 -6.49 11.28 -25.79
C VAL A 369 -6.67 10.24 -26.90
N GLU A 370 -5.91 9.15 -26.83
CA GLU A 370 -5.93 8.07 -27.85
C GLU A 370 -7.04 7.05 -27.61
N ILE A 371 -7.55 6.94 -26.37
CA ILE A 371 -8.61 5.99 -26.03
C ILE A 371 -9.60 6.56 -25.06
N THR A 372 -10.86 6.26 -25.33
CA THR A 372 -11.96 6.37 -24.38
C THR A 372 -12.85 5.15 -24.55
N SER A 373 -13.23 4.50 -23.45
CA SER A 373 -14.19 3.41 -23.41
C SER A 373 -15.54 3.95 -22.92
N GLU A 374 -16.63 3.29 -23.28
CA GLU A 374 -17.93 3.56 -22.68
C GLU A 374 -17.86 3.23 -21.17
N LEU A 375 -18.41 4.12 -20.35
CA LEU A 375 -18.51 3.90 -18.92
C LEU A 375 -19.72 3.01 -18.63
N PRO A 376 -19.64 2.17 -17.59
CA PRO A 376 -20.83 1.53 -17.03
C PRO A 376 -21.82 2.57 -16.54
N ASP A 377 -23.08 2.16 -16.38
CA ASP A 377 -24.17 3.04 -15.95
C ASP A 377 -23.80 3.89 -14.72
N ASP A 378 -24.21 5.10 -14.68
CA ASP A 378 -23.66 6.38 -14.18
C ASP A 378 -23.48 6.58 -12.66
N ARG A 379 -23.65 5.57 -11.81
CA ARG A 379 -23.65 5.78 -10.35
C ARG A 379 -22.31 5.56 -9.67
N GLY A 380 -21.41 4.73 -10.24
CA GLY A 380 -20.11 4.44 -9.69
C GLY A 380 -19.04 5.50 -10.03
N PHE A 381 -17.90 5.39 -9.40
CA PHE A 381 -16.79 6.32 -9.60
C PHE A 381 -15.86 5.89 -10.73
N PHE A 382 -16.42 5.51 -11.88
CA PHE A 382 -15.68 4.99 -13.01
C PHE A 382 -14.95 6.08 -13.79
N VAL A 383 -13.75 5.74 -14.27
CA VAL A 383 -12.98 6.50 -15.25
C VAL A 383 -12.50 5.52 -16.32
N ALA A 384 -12.69 5.89 -17.58
CA ALA A 384 -12.22 5.07 -18.69
C ALA A 384 -10.68 5.04 -18.74
N PRO A 385 -10.05 3.90 -19.12
CA PRO A 385 -8.63 3.84 -19.42
C PRO A 385 -8.27 4.90 -20.44
N THR A 386 -7.28 5.71 -20.13
CA THR A 386 -6.93 6.90 -20.91
C THR A 386 -5.45 6.88 -21.27
N VAL A 387 -5.14 6.89 -22.58
CA VAL A 387 -3.77 7.03 -23.08
C VAL A 387 -3.60 8.45 -23.61
N VAL A 388 -2.67 9.20 -23.01
CA VAL A 388 -2.40 10.59 -23.33
C VAL A 388 -1.11 10.68 -24.12
N THR A 389 -1.19 11.18 -25.36
CA THR A 389 -0.05 11.45 -26.24
C THR A 389 0.16 12.94 -26.44
N GLY A 390 1.31 13.36 -26.97
CA GLY A 390 1.59 14.76 -27.23
C GLY A 390 1.81 15.61 -26.00
N ALA A 391 1.84 15.05 -24.82
CA ALA A 391 2.22 15.72 -23.58
C ALA A 391 3.71 16.13 -23.66
N ARG A 392 4.04 17.30 -23.09
CA ARG A 392 5.41 17.79 -23.03
C ARG A 392 6.00 17.63 -21.64
N PRO A 393 7.33 17.42 -21.55
CA PRO A 393 8.02 17.42 -20.26
C PRO A 393 7.70 18.68 -19.45
N GLY A 394 7.42 18.52 -18.16
CA GLY A 394 7.08 19.61 -17.24
C GLY A 394 5.58 19.94 -17.14
N GLN A 395 4.72 19.32 -17.94
CA GLN A 395 3.26 19.44 -17.76
C GLN A 395 2.77 18.63 -16.57
N SER A 396 1.67 19.07 -15.91
CA SER A 396 1.10 18.41 -14.73
C SER A 396 0.82 16.91 -14.97
N ILE A 397 0.27 16.56 -16.14
CA ILE A 397 -0.03 15.15 -16.48
C ILE A 397 1.23 14.27 -16.53
N GLU A 398 2.39 14.83 -16.78
CA GLU A 398 3.68 14.14 -16.83
C GLU A 398 4.39 14.17 -15.48
N GLN A 399 4.22 15.23 -14.68
CA GLN A 399 4.92 15.44 -13.42
C GLN A 399 4.16 14.94 -12.19
N GLU A 400 2.82 15.12 -12.16
CA GLU A 400 2.02 14.80 -10.99
C GLU A 400 1.54 13.35 -11.02
N GLU A 401 1.46 12.75 -9.84
CA GLU A 401 0.81 11.47 -9.64
C GLU A 401 -0.70 11.61 -9.87
N VAL A 402 -1.22 10.97 -10.93
CA VAL A 402 -2.64 11.00 -11.28
C VAL A 402 -3.44 10.09 -10.35
N PHE A 403 -2.90 8.91 -10.07
CA PHE A 403 -3.50 7.84 -9.25
C PHE A 403 -4.86 7.39 -9.80
N GLY A 404 -4.87 7.09 -11.10
CA GLY A 404 -6.04 6.67 -11.87
C GLY A 404 -5.59 6.02 -13.19
N PRO A 405 -6.52 5.50 -14.01
CA PRO A 405 -6.22 4.73 -15.21
C PRO A 405 -5.79 5.66 -16.37
N VAL A 406 -4.66 6.33 -16.20
CA VAL A 406 -4.13 7.32 -17.15
C VAL A 406 -2.66 7.05 -17.41
N LEU A 407 -2.33 6.76 -18.66
CA LEU A 407 -0.97 6.55 -19.15
C LEU A 407 -0.52 7.74 -20.00
N THR A 408 0.59 8.36 -19.64
CA THR A 408 1.23 9.42 -20.44
C THR A 408 2.35 8.82 -21.28
N VAL A 409 2.32 9.04 -22.60
CA VAL A 409 3.30 8.52 -23.56
C VAL A 409 4.27 9.62 -23.99
N LEU A 410 5.56 9.34 -23.85
CA LEU A 410 6.66 10.27 -24.16
C LEU A 410 7.67 9.57 -25.09
N PRO A 411 7.81 9.99 -26.37
CA PRO A 411 8.82 9.41 -27.24
C PRO A 411 10.23 9.92 -26.90
N PHE A 412 11.21 9.02 -27.01
CA PHE A 412 12.63 9.39 -26.90
C PHE A 412 13.41 9.08 -28.17
N ASP A 413 14.55 9.75 -28.35
CA ASP A 413 15.40 9.62 -29.54
C ASP A 413 16.62 8.73 -29.30
N ASP A 414 17.17 8.74 -28.06
CA ASP A 414 18.31 7.93 -27.65
C ASP A 414 18.25 7.57 -26.15
N GLU A 415 19.22 6.78 -25.69
CA GLU A 415 19.27 6.29 -24.30
C GLU A 415 19.44 7.41 -23.26
N ASP A 416 20.19 8.44 -23.57
CA ASP A 416 20.40 9.57 -22.65
C ASP A 416 19.12 10.41 -22.53
N HIS A 417 18.42 10.63 -23.63
CA HIS A 417 17.11 11.30 -23.64
C HIS A 417 16.07 10.48 -22.85
N ALA A 418 16.02 9.15 -23.04
CA ALA A 418 15.15 8.27 -22.26
C ALA A 418 15.39 8.41 -20.75
N LEU A 419 16.66 8.40 -20.32
CA LEU A 419 17.06 8.55 -18.92
C LEU A 419 16.77 9.95 -18.37
N GLN A 420 16.93 10.99 -19.18
CA GLN A 420 16.55 12.35 -18.81
C GLN A 420 15.06 12.45 -18.51
N LEU A 421 14.20 11.94 -19.40
CA LEU A 421 12.76 11.89 -19.21
C LEU A 421 12.40 11.04 -17.98
N ALA A 422 12.99 9.84 -17.83
CA ALA A 422 12.71 8.93 -16.74
C ALA A 422 12.97 9.56 -15.37
N ASN A 423 14.11 10.21 -15.20
CA ASN A 423 14.55 10.83 -13.95
C ASN A 423 13.99 12.24 -13.72
N GLY A 424 13.26 12.81 -14.70
CA GLY A 424 12.81 14.19 -14.77
C GLY A 424 11.64 14.57 -13.86
N THR A 425 11.31 13.77 -12.86
CA THR A 425 10.28 14.08 -11.85
C THR A 425 10.87 14.10 -10.45
N ASP A 426 10.13 14.65 -9.49
CA ASP A 426 10.53 14.65 -8.08
C ASP A 426 10.40 13.26 -7.43
N TYR A 427 9.71 12.33 -8.06
CA TYR A 427 9.48 10.97 -7.58
C TYR A 427 10.62 10.00 -7.93
N GLY A 428 10.64 8.88 -7.21
CA GLY A 428 11.60 7.81 -7.44
C GLY A 428 11.22 6.52 -6.72
N LEU A 429 9.95 6.06 -6.87
CA LEU A 429 9.48 4.83 -6.24
C LEU A 429 9.89 3.61 -7.06
N ALA A 430 9.42 3.54 -8.31
CA ALA A 430 9.71 2.42 -9.19
C ALA A 430 9.99 2.88 -10.63
N SER A 431 10.51 1.96 -11.44
CA SER A 431 10.72 2.11 -12.88
C SER A 431 10.84 0.75 -13.55
N ALA A 432 10.71 0.70 -14.88
CA ALA A 432 11.04 -0.50 -15.65
C ALA A 432 11.85 -0.18 -16.90
N VAL A 433 12.61 -1.18 -17.36
CA VAL A 433 13.34 -1.15 -18.64
C VAL A 433 13.01 -2.41 -19.45
N TRP A 434 12.62 -2.22 -20.69
CA TRP A 434 12.26 -3.26 -21.66
C TRP A 434 13.27 -3.22 -22.80
N SER A 435 14.11 -4.27 -22.95
CA SER A 435 15.14 -4.37 -23.97
C SER A 435 15.63 -5.80 -24.11
N GLY A 436 15.89 -6.24 -25.32
CA GLY A 436 16.55 -7.53 -25.62
C GLY A 436 18.04 -7.53 -25.27
N SER A 437 18.65 -6.38 -24.99
CA SER A 437 20.07 -6.26 -24.68
C SER A 437 20.32 -6.26 -23.17
N ALA A 438 20.88 -7.36 -22.63
CA ALA A 438 21.29 -7.45 -21.22
C ALA A 438 22.24 -6.31 -20.82
N SER A 439 23.17 -5.94 -21.69
CA SER A 439 24.11 -4.83 -21.44
C SER A 439 23.38 -3.50 -21.25
N ARG A 440 22.35 -3.22 -22.08
CA ARG A 440 21.53 -2.02 -21.93
C ARG A 440 20.71 -2.06 -20.65
N VAL A 441 20.07 -3.20 -20.36
CA VAL A 441 19.31 -3.39 -19.11
C VAL A 441 20.16 -3.03 -17.90
N HIS A 442 21.36 -3.58 -17.77
CA HIS A 442 22.25 -3.27 -16.64
C HIS A 442 22.70 -1.81 -16.61
N ARG A 443 23.02 -1.21 -17.76
CA ARG A 443 23.49 0.18 -17.83
C ARG A 443 22.39 1.18 -17.49
N VAL A 444 21.19 0.97 -18.05
CA VAL A 444 20.02 1.83 -17.82
C VAL A 444 19.53 1.71 -16.38
N SER A 445 19.40 0.48 -15.84
CA SER A 445 18.96 0.24 -14.46
C SER A 445 19.82 0.96 -13.43
N ARG A 446 21.15 1.02 -13.62
CA ARG A 446 22.06 1.75 -12.73
C ARG A 446 21.87 3.26 -12.74
N ARG A 447 21.35 3.81 -13.83
CA ARG A 447 21.15 5.27 -14.02
C ARG A 447 19.75 5.74 -13.66
N LEU A 448 18.80 4.83 -13.51
CA LEU A 448 17.44 5.14 -13.07
C LEU A 448 17.44 5.47 -11.57
N ARG A 449 16.82 6.59 -11.21
CA ARG A 449 16.69 7.06 -9.82
C ARG A 449 15.38 6.59 -9.21
N ALA A 450 15.28 5.30 -8.96
CA ALA A 450 14.13 4.65 -8.35
C ALA A 450 14.57 3.64 -7.29
N GLY A 451 13.71 3.39 -6.30
CA GLY A 451 13.98 2.39 -5.28
C GLY A 451 13.87 0.97 -5.81
N THR A 452 12.97 0.74 -6.77
CA THR A 452 12.81 -0.54 -7.46
C THR A 452 12.93 -0.35 -8.98
N VAL A 453 13.70 -1.22 -9.64
CA VAL A 453 13.83 -1.25 -11.10
C VAL A 453 13.54 -2.65 -11.59
N TRP A 454 12.50 -2.80 -12.38
CA TRP A 454 12.18 -4.04 -13.06
C TRP A 454 12.82 -4.08 -14.45
N ALA A 455 13.16 -5.27 -14.95
CA ALA A 455 13.71 -5.46 -16.26
C ALA A 455 12.94 -6.57 -16.99
N ASN A 456 12.37 -6.24 -18.14
CA ASN A 456 11.53 -7.12 -18.95
C ASN A 456 10.37 -7.76 -18.15
N THR A 457 9.90 -7.05 -17.13
CA THR A 457 8.74 -7.36 -16.29
C THR A 457 8.27 -6.10 -15.59
N TYR A 458 7.08 -6.13 -14.95
CA TYR A 458 6.58 -5.05 -14.11
C TYR A 458 5.74 -5.58 -12.95
N GLY A 459 5.77 -4.86 -11.80
CA GLY A 459 4.87 -5.12 -10.70
C GLY A 459 5.14 -6.44 -9.94
N VAL A 460 6.35 -6.99 -10.02
CA VAL A 460 6.71 -8.19 -9.28
C VAL A 460 7.05 -7.80 -7.84
N PHE A 461 6.20 -8.22 -6.90
CA PHE A 461 6.41 -8.10 -5.46
C PHE A 461 6.64 -9.47 -4.87
N HIS A 462 7.48 -9.53 -3.85
CA HIS A 462 7.70 -10.74 -3.07
C HIS A 462 8.16 -10.36 -1.66
N PRO A 463 7.76 -11.08 -0.60
CA PRO A 463 8.12 -10.72 0.78
C PRO A 463 9.63 -10.61 1.04
N THR A 464 10.46 -11.26 0.22
CA THR A 464 11.93 -11.21 0.33
C THR A 464 12.59 -10.01 -0.34
N LEU A 465 11.86 -9.27 -1.20
CA LEU A 465 12.39 -8.16 -1.98
C LEU A 465 12.18 -6.84 -1.22
N PRO A 466 13.25 -6.13 -0.83
CA PRO A 466 13.08 -4.82 -0.20
C PRO A 466 12.35 -3.84 -1.11
N PHE A 467 11.36 -3.17 -0.58
CA PHE A 467 10.54 -2.19 -1.28
C PHE A 467 10.64 -0.81 -0.63
N GLY A 468 10.63 0.25 -1.43
CA GLY A 468 10.58 1.63 -0.95
C GLY A 468 11.22 2.61 -1.92
N GLY A 469 10.84 3.89 -1.74
CA GLY A 469 11.22 4.97 -2.63
C GLY A 469 12.54 5.67 -2.30
N VAL A 470 12.91 6.58 -3.22
CA VAL A 470 13.92 7.63 -3.04
C VAL A 470 13.31 8.97 -3.46
N LYS A 471 13.99 10.08 -3.21
CA LYS A 471 13.50 11.42 -3.54
C LYS A 471 12.18 11.71 -2.80
N ALA A 472 11.18 12.33 -3.47
CA ALA A 472 9.88 12.64 -2.89
C ALA A 472 8.95 11.42 -2.71
N SER A 473 9.37 10.23 -3.15
CA SER A 473 8.66 8.97 -2.90
C SER A 473 8.91 8.39 -1.50
N GLY A 474 9.75 9.03 -0.68
CA GLY A 474 9.91 8.67 0.71
C GLY A 474 11.27 8.08 1.05
N PHE A 475 11.35 7.48 2.23
CA PHE A 475 12.55 6.85 2.78
C PHE A 475 12.19 5.73 3.75
N GLY A 476 13.15 4.85 3.98
CA GLY A 476 12.93 3.56 4.62
C GLY A 476 12.80 2.44 3.58
N ARG A 477 12.69 1.22 4.07
CA ARG A 477 12.38 0.05 3.23
C ARG A 477 11.41 -0.85 3.97
N GLU A 478 10.40 -1.27 3.26
CA GLU A 478 9.48 -2.34 3.65
C GLU A 478 9.89 -3.63 2.96
N LEU A 479 9.41 -4.74 3.44
CA LEU A 479 9.74 -6.08 2.95
C LEU A 479 11.24 -6.46 3.04
N GLY A 480 11.55 -7.69 2.71
CA GLY A 480 12.89 -8.24 2.79
C GLY A 480 13.51 -8.17 4.19
N SER A 481 14.80 -8.43 4.25
CA SER A 481 15.58 -8.28 5.50
C SER A 481 15.79 -6.82 5.92
N ALA A 482 15.60 -5.87 5.00
CA ALA A 482 15.77 -4.45 5.29
C ALA A 482 14.77 -3.91 6.33
N ALA A 483 13.59 -4.53 6.46
CA ALA A 483 12.62 -4.16 7.48
C ALA A 483 13.11 -4.41 8.92
N VAL A 484 14.09 -5.30 9.12
CA VAL A 484 14.68 -5.55 10.44
C VAL A 484 15.23 -4.26 11.05
N ASP A 485 15.94 -3.44 10.26
CA ASP A 485 16.51 -2.17 10.71
C ASP A 485 15.45 -1.11 11.06
N HIS A 486 14.23 -1.27 10.55
CA HIS A 486 13.14 -0.34 10.78
C HIS A 486 12.26 -0.69 11.98
N TYR A 487 12.36 -1.92 12.50
CA TYR A 487 11.54 -2.40 13.62
C TYR A 487 12.38 -2.96 14.77
N THR A 488 13.71 -2.76 14.74
CA THR A 488 14.63 -3.09 15.85
C THR A 488 15.60 -1.96 16.11
N GLU A 489 16.14 -1.93 17.36
CA GLU A 489 17.22 -1.07 17.79
C GLU A 489 18.49 -1.87 18.09
N LEU A 490 19.63 -1.29 17.79
CA LEU A 490 20.92 -1.87 18.21
C LEU A 490 21.28 -1.39 19.61
N LYS A 491 21.49 -2.35 20.53
CA LYS A 491 22.04 -2.09 21.86
C LYS A 491 23.43 -2.69 21.97
N THR A 492 24.41 -1.88 22.33
CA THR A 492 25.77 -2.37 22.61
C THR A 492 25.95 -2.55 24.12
N THR A 493 26.39 -3.75 24.52
CA THR A 493 26.75 -4.06 25.92
C THR A 493 28.24 -4.31 26.01
N VAL A 494 28.92 -3.65 26.95
CA VAL A 494 30.35 -3.85 27.23
C VAL A 494 30.50 -4.30 28.68
N ILE A 495 31.13 -5.45 28.86
CA ILE A 495 31.38 -6.06 30.17
C ILE A 495 32.87 -6.00 30.44
N ASP A 496 33.27 -5.46 31.56
CA ASP A 496 34.66 -5.50 32.09
C ASP A 496 34.86 -6.86 32.81
N LEU A 497 35.88 -7.64 32.39
CA LEU A 497 36.14 -9.00 32.90
C LEU A 497 37.01 -9.02 34.15
#